data_8b8e302e1f6152ad5b3ef2f509482c24
#
_entry.id   8b8e302e1f6152ad5b3ef2f509482c24
#
_cell.length_a   1.000
_cell.length_b   1.000
_cell.length_c   1.000
_cell.angle_alpha   90.00
_cell.angle_beta   90.00
_cell.angle_gamma   90.00
#
_symmetry.space_group_name_H-M   'P 1'
#
loop_
_entity.id
_entity.type
_entity.pdbx_description
1 polymer ?
#
loop_
_entity_poly.entity_id
_entity_poly.type
_entity_poly.pdbx_seq_one_letter_code
_entity_poly.pdbx_strand_id
1 'polypeptide(L)'
;YPWDFAQLQLNYLDWTVQRAREQYEILQEYGLPCIVMEPVRGGALASLCPEAEAVLKAKAPGRSIASWAIRFAASLPGVLVVLSGMSSEEQLADNLAAMSPFQPLTKSEQNALTRAVRIDKRAQRIPGTGRRYCMPCPFGVDIPGLFKAYNRCAAAKSTGRFLKESGDIPAAA
;
A
#
# COMPACT_ATOMS: atom_id res chain seq x y z
N TYR A 1 -5.09 -30.53 0.12
CA TYR A 1 -3.71 -30.77 -0.31
C TYR A 1 -2.74 -30.24 0.76
N PRO A 2 -1.72 -31.00 1.15
CA PRO A 2 -0.73 -30.55 2.12
C PRO A 2 0.21 -29.53 1.47
N TRP A 3 -0.06 -28.24 1.67
CA TRP A 3 0.81 -27.15 1.23
C TRP A 3 1.91 -26.90 2.25
N ASP A 4 3.13 -26.59 1.78
CA ASP A 4 4.26 -26.22 2.66
C ASP A 4 4.17 -24.74 3.06
N PHE A 5 3.60 -23.90 2.20
CA PHE A 5 3.35 -22.46 2.42
C PHE A 5 2.30 -21.92 1.45
N ALA A 6 1.83 -20.72 1.71
CA ALA A 6 1.02 -19.97 0.76
C ALA A 6 1.57 -18.56 0.55
N GLN A 7 1.43 -18.04 -0.68
CA GLN A 7 1.80 -16.67 -1.00
C GLN A 7 0.56 -15.80 -1.12
N LEU A 8 0.51 -14.72 -0.34
CA LEU A 8 -0.58 -13.76 -0.33
C LEU A 8 -0.13 -12.36 -0.71
N GLN A 9 -0.98 -11.65 -1.43
CA GLN A 9 -0.88 -10.19 -1.50
C GLN A 9 -1.39 -9.61 -0.19
N LEU A 10 -0.48 -9.00 0.59
CA LEU A 10 -0.81 -8.53 1.91
C LEU A 10 -0.07 -7.24 2.25
N ASN A 11 -0.82 -6.23 2.65
CA ASN A 11 -0.36 -4.97 3.20
C ASN A 11 -1.46 -4.35 4.06
N TYR A 12 -1.17 -3.31 4.80
CA TYR A 12 -2.13 -2.71 5.74
C TYR A 12 -3.38 -2.11 5.06
N LEU A 13 -3.32 -1.76 3.77
CA LEU A 13 -4.47 -1.26 3.02
C LEU A 13 -5.34 -2.42 2.51
N ASP A 14 -4.71 -3.42 1.89
CA ASP A 14 -5.38 -4.60 1.35
C ASP A 14 -5.88 -5.54 2.45
N TRP A 15 -5.39 -5.37 3.70
CA TRP A 15 -5.89 -6.02 4.89
C TRP A 15 -7.42 -6.00 5.00
N THR A 16 -8.02 -4.88 4.56
CA THR A 16 -9.48 -4.71 4.52
C THR A 16 -10.04 -4.60 3.10
N VAL A 17 -9.33 -3.98 2.16
CA VAL A 17 -9.84 -3.72 0.80
C VAL A 17 -9.94 -5.01 -0.02
N GLN A 18 -8.95 -5.89 0.09
CA GLN A 18 -8.94 -7.19 -0.62
C GLN A 18 -9.20 -8.37 0.32
N ARG A 19 -9.67 -8.11 1.53
CA ARG A 19 -9.93 -9.15 2.54
C ARG A 19 -8.68 -10.01 2.83
N ALA A 20 -7.48 -9.42 2.70
CA ALA A 20 -6.23 -10.14 2.94
C ALA A 20 -6.13 -10.66 4.38
N ARG A 21 -6.79 -9.99 5.34
CA ARG A 21 -6.91 -10.45 6.71
C ARG A 21 -7.55 -11.84 6.80
N GLU A 22 -8.68 -12.03 6.15
CA GLU A 22 -9.41 -13.30 6.21
C GLU A 22 -8.60 -14.44 5.59
N GLN A 23 -7.93 -14.16 4.46
CA GLN A 23 -7.04 -15.14 3.82
C GLN A 23 -5.88 -15.50 4.75
N TYR A 24 -5.26 -14.52 5.40
CA TYR A 24 -4.18 -14.73 6.36
C TYR A 24 -4.66 -15.52 7.59
N GLU A 25 -5.83 -15.19 8.16
CA GLU A 25 -6.41 -15.89 9.32
C GLU A 25 -6.65 -17.38 9.01
N ILE A 26 -7.10 -17.71 7.80
CA ILE A 26 -7.23 -19.10 7.34
C ILE A 26 -5.86 -19.80 7.37
N LEU A 27 -4.80 -19.16 6.86
CA LEU A 27 -3.45 -19.79 6.91
C LEU A 27 -3.01 -20.04 8.34
N GLN A 28 -3.27 -19.12 9.27
CA GLN A 28 -2.93 -19.30 10.68
C GLN A 28 -3.72 -20.44 11.32
N GLU A 29 -4.99 -20.59 10.98
CA GLU A 29 -5.84 -21.69 11.46
C GLU A 29 -5.29 -23.07 11.04
N TYR A 30 -4.76 -23.16 9.83
CA TYR A 30 -4.16 -24.39 9.31
C TYR A 30 -2.65 -24.51 9.61
N GLY A 31 -2.06 -23.58 10.34
CA GLY A 31 -0.64 -23.59 10.65
C GLY A 31 0.27 -23.43 9.42
N LEU A 32 -0.24 -22.84 8.33
CA LEU A 32 0.49 -22.66 7.07
C LEU A 32 1.29 -21.36 7.10
N PRO A 33 2.61 -21.43 6.84
CA PRO A 33 3.43 -20.24 6.71
C PRO A 33 3.03 -19.37 5.52
N CYS A 34 3.20 -18.05 5.67
CA CYS A 34 2.86 -17.08 4.66
C CYS A 34 4.09 -16.39 4.04
N ILE A 35 4.14 -16.35 2.72
CA ILE A 35 5.02 -15.46 1.96
C ILE A 35 4.19 -14.26 1.52
N VAL A 36 4.64 -13.04 1.86
CA VAL A 36 3.92 -11.82 1.53
C VAL A 36 4.46 -11.21 0.25
N MET A 37 3.59 -10.97 -0.73
CA MET A 37 3.87 -10.16 -1.90
C MET A 37 3.12 -8.82 -1.84
N GLU A 38 3.59 -7.84 -2.60
CA GLU A 38 3.00 -6.48 -2.67
C GLU A 38 2.92 -5.75 -1.30
N PRO A 39 3.93 -5.84 -0.44
CA PRO A 39 3.88 -5.21 0.87
C PRO A 39 3.73 -3.68 0.75
N VAL A 40 4.30 -3.07 -0.31
CA VAL A 40 4.22 -1.63 -0.61
C VAL A 40 3.20 -1.33 -1.71
N ARG A 41 2.47 -2.34 -2.19
CA ARG A 41 1.39 -2.21 -3.19
C ARG A 41 1.84 -1.51 -4.47
N GLY A 42 2.89 -2.05 -5.12
CA GLY A 42 3.46 -1.46 -6.32
C GLY A 42 4.00 -0.03 -6.11
N GLY A 43 4.47 0.28 -4.90
CA GLY A 43 4.97 1.61 -4.52
C GLY A 43 3.89 2.58 -4.02
N ALA A 44 2.60 2.25 -4.13
CA ALA A 44 1.52 3.14 -3.71
C ALA A 44 1.54 3.49 -2.21
N LEU A 45 2.11 2.61 -1.38
CA LEU A 45 2.24 2.81 0.06
C LEU A 45 3.59 3.41 0.47
N ALA A 46 4.43 3.81 -0.49
CA ALA A 46 5.64 4.57 -0.21
C ALA A 46 5.37 6.07 -0.03
N SER A 47 4.18 6.53 -0.45
CA SER A 47 3.71 7.91 -0.29
C SER A 47 2.21 7.90 -0.03
N LEU A 48 1.78 8.54 1.05
CA LEU A 48 0.39 8.70 1.44
C LEU A 48 -0.03 10.16 1.30
N CYS A 49 -1.30 10.49 1.61
CA CYS A 49 -1.68 11.89 1.70
C CYS A 49 -0.90 12.60 2.85
N PRO A 50 -0.63 13.91 2.73
CA PRO A 50 0.21 14.64 3.68
C PRO A 50 -0.21 14.48 5.15
N GLU A 51 -1.50 14.47 5.42
CA GLU A 51 -2.05 14.33 6.76
C GLU A 51 -1.81 12.92 7.36
N ALA A 52 -1.85 11.88 6.51
CA ALA A 52 -1.54 10.51 6.93
C ALA A 52 -0.04 10.34 7.19
N GLU A 53 0.81 10.89 6.29
CA GLU A 53 2.27 10.89 6.51
C GLU A 53 2.66 11.63 7.79
N ALA A 54 2.03 12.78 8.07
CA ALA A 54 2.29 13.56 9.28
C ALA A 54 2.08 12.73 10.56
N VAL A 55 1.04 11.87 10.59
CA VAL A 55 0.79 10.95 11.72
C VAL A 55 1.93 9.95 11.89
N LEU A 56 2.42 9.37 10.80
CA LEU A 56 3.50 8.38 10.83
C LEU A 56 4.85 9.02 11.18
N LYS A 57 5.15 10.17 10.60
CA LYS A 57 6.37 10.95 10.87
C LYS A 57 6.41 11.47 12.31
N ALA A 58 5.27 11.91 12.86
CA ALA A 58 5.21 12.30 14.28
C ALA A 58 5.50 11.13 15.22
N LYS A 59 5.16 9.88 14.82
CA LYS A 59 5.42 8.68 15.61
C LYS A 59 6.86 8.20 15.49
N ALA A 60 7.45 8.25 14.30
CA ALA A 60 8.82 7.83 14.02
C ALA A 60 9.45 8.71 12.92
N PRO A 61 10.02 9.87 13.28
CA PRO A 61 10.51 10.87 12.32
C PRO A 61 11.60 10.35 11.36
N GLY A 62 12.44 9.43 11.83
CA GLY A 62 13.55 8.88 11.05
C GLY A 62 13.18 7.70 10.13
N ARG A 63 11.89 7.32 10.05
CA ARG A 63 11.46 6.19 9.23
C ARG A 63 10.79 6.67 7.94
N SER A 64 11.09 5.97 6.83
CA SER A 64 10.38 6.17 5.57
C SER A 64 8.93 5.70 5.68
N ILE A 65 8.05 6.22 4.81
CA ILE A 65 6.65 5.75 4.75
C ILE A 65 6.59 4.29 4.28
N ALA A 66 7.44 3.89 3.32
CA ALA A 66 7.52 2.51 2.85
C ALA A 66 7.86 1.51 3.97
N SER A 67 8.75 1.89 4.89
CA SER A 67 9.17 1.02 6.00
C SER A 67 8.01 0.60 6.92
N TRP A 68 6.96 1.43 7.04
CA TRP A 68 5.76 1.06 7.80
C TRP A 68 5.01 -0.11 7.16
N ALA A 69 4.96 -0.15 5.82
CA ALA A 69 4.30 -1.22 5.08
C ALA A 69 5.08 -2.54 5.18
N ILE A 70 6.41 -2.47 5.03
CA ILE A 70 7.31 -3.63 5.18
C ILE A 70 7.20 -4.19 6.60
N ARG A 71 7.34 -3.32 7.63
CA ARG A 71 7.25 -3.74 9.04
C ARG A 71 5.87 -4.26 9.43
N PHE A 72 4.79 -3.71 8.84
CA PHE A 72 3.46 -4.24 9.05
C PHE A 72 3.37 -5.72 8.63
N ALA A 73 3.78 -6.02 7.41
CA ALA A 73 3.76 -7.38 6.90
C ALA A 73 4.66 -8.32 7.72
N ALA A 74 5.89 -7.90 8.01
CA ALA A 74 6.85 -8.69 8.77
C ALA A 74 6.48 -8.85 10.25
N SER A 75 5.61 -8.00 10.80
CA SER A 75 5.15 -8.11 12.21
C SER A 75 4.06 -9.17 12.40
N LEU A 76 3.52 -9.73 11.32
CA LEU A 76 2.46 -10.73 11.42
C LEU A 76 3.05 -12.11 11.74
N PRO A 77 2.51 -12.85 12.73
CA PRO A 77 2.93 -14.21 13.02
C PRO A 77 2.84 -15.12 11.79
N GLY A 78 3.76 -16.10 11.67
CA GLY A 78 3.74 -17.07 10.57
C GLY A 78 4.14 -16.51 9.20
N VAL A 79 4.52 -15.23 9.10
CA VAL A 79 5.13 -14.70 7.88
C VAL A 79 6.60 -15.11 7.84
N LEU A 80 6.97 -15.89 6.80
CA LEU A 80 8.33 -16.35 6.56
C LEU A 80 9.16 -15.31 5.81
N VAL A 81 8.56 -14.73 4.76
CA VAL A 81 9.26 -13.84 3.84
C VAL A 81 8.34 -12.68 3.44
N VAL A 82 8.91 -11.49 3.39
CA VAL A 82 8.28 -10.32 2.77
C VAL A 82 9.03 -10.00 1.49
N LEU A 83 8.37 -10.22 0.34
CA LEU A 83 8.94 -9.94 -0.98
C LEU A 83 8.83 -8.45 -1.28
N SER A 84 9.93 -7.80 -1.61
CA SER A 84 9.96 -6.39 -1.99
C SER A 84 10.61 -6.20 -3.35
N GLY A 85 9.91 -5.51 -4.27
CA GLY A 85 10.40 -5.16 -5.59
C GLY A 85 11.23 -3.87 -5.54
N MET A 86 12.47 -3.94 -5.08
CA MET A 86 13.40 -2.83 -5.02
C MET A 86 14.05 -2.62 -6.40
N SER A 87 14.11 -1.37 -6.85
CA SER A 87 14.70 -0.97 -8.13
C SER A 87 15.81 0.08 -8.00
N SER A 88 16.14 0.48 -6.76
CA SER A 88 17.26 1.39 -6.48
C SER A 88 17.99 1.00 -5.21
N GLU A 89 19.24 1.48 -5.08
CA GLU A 89 20.07 1.26 -3.89
C GLU A 89 19.47 1.91 -2.64
N GLU A 90 18.81 3.05 -2.78
CA GLU A 90 18.14 3.74 -1.68
C GLU A 90 16.98 2.91 -1.12
N GLN A 91 16.19 2.26 -1.99
CA GLN A 91 15.12 1.36 -1.58
C GLN A 91 15.66 0.12 -0.87
N LEU A 92 16.76 -0.43 -1.35
CA LEU A 92 17.45 -1.54 -0.70
C LEU A 92 17.94 -1.14 0.69
N ALA A 93 18.63 0.00 0.80
CA ALA A 93 19.13 0.51 2.07
C ALA A 93 18.01 0.77 3.08
N ASP A 94 16.90 1.38 2.64
CA ASP A 94 15.72 1.65 3.48
C ASP A 94 15.08 0.35 3.99
N ASN A 95 14.91 -0.65 3.11
CA ASN A 95 14.34 -1.94 3.48
C ASN A 95 15.27 -2.72 4.43
N LEU A 96 16.58 -2.69 4.20
CA LEU A 96 17.55 -3.28 5.12
C LEU A 96 17.50 -2.59 6.49
N ALA A 97 17.43 -1.26 6.55
CA ALA A 97 17.31 -0.51 7.80
C ALA A 97 15.98 -0.81 8.53
N ALA A 98 14.93 -1.14 7.80
CA ALA A 98 13.65 -1.53 8.39
C ALA A 98 13.67 -2.97 8.97
N MET A 99 14.51 -3.85 8.41
CA MET A 99 14.52 -5.28 8.70
C MET A 99 15.73 -5.75 9.51
N SER A 100 16.78 -4.96 9.65
CA SER A 100 18.02 -5.36 10.35
C SER A 100 18.54 -4.26 11.30
N PRO A 101 18.42 -4.43 12.64
CA PRO A 101 17.69 -5.50 13.33
C PRO A 101 16.16 -5.30 13.21
N PHE A 102 15.45 -6.37 12.91
CA PHE A 102 13.99 -6.30 12.81
C PHE A 102 13.35 -6.05 14.17
N GLN A 103 12.44 -5.10 14.20
CA GLN A 103 11.60 -4.80 15.36
C GLN A 103 10.13 -4.79 14.93
N PRO A 104 9.30 -5.70 15.46
CA PRO A 104 7.87 -5.70 15.18
C PRO A 104 7.21 -4.38 15.54
N LEU A 105 6.11 -4.06 14.87
CA LEU A 105 5.32 -2.87 15.20
C LEU A 105 4.77 -2.97 16.63
N THR A 106 5.11 -2.02 17.47
CA THR A 106 4.52 -1.87 18.79
C THR A 106 3.03 -1.55 18.71
N LYS A 107 2.27 -1.79 19.75
CA LYS A 107 0.84 -1.45 19.81
C LYS A 107 0.58 0.02 19.49
N SER A 108 1.46 0.90 19.96
CA SER A 108 1.38 2.33 19.69
C SER A 108 1.61 2.66 18.20
N GLU A 109 2.57 2.00 17.54
CA GLU A 109 2.81 2.13 16.10
C GLU A 109 1.65 1.57 15.28
N GLN A 110 1.09 0.41 15.66
CA GLN A 110 -0.11 -0.15 15.01
C GLN A 110 -1.30 0.82 15.07
N ASN A 111 -1.50 1.49 16.22
CA ASN A 111 -2.54 2.49 16.37
C ASN A 111 -2.30 3.72 15.48
N ALA A 112 -1.05 4.20 15.39
CA ALA A 112 -0.67 5.29 14.50
C ALA A 112 -0.89 4.92 13.03
N LEU A 113 -0.49 3.71 12.62
CA LEU A 113 -0.72 3.19 11.27
C LEU A 113 -2.21 3.08 10.96
N THR A 114 -3.02 2.53 11.86
CA THR A 114 -4.48 2.45 11.70
C THR A 114 -5.12 3.83 11.50
N ARG A 115 -4.65 4.83 12.25
CA ARG A 115 -5.11 6.22 12.10
C ARG A 115 -4.71 6.79 10.75
N ALA A 116 -3.45 6.61 10.33
CA ALA A 116 -2.95 7.08 9.03
C ALA A 116 -3.73 6.46 7.87
N VAL A 117 -3.95 5.13 7.88
CA VAL A 117 -4.76 4.41 6.88
C VAL A 117 -6.18 4.97 6.79
N ARG A 118 -6.80 5.28 7.93
CA ARG A 118 -8.16 5.86 7.94
C ARG A 118 -8.20 7.24 7.30
N ILE A 119 -7.16 8.06 7.52
CA ILE A 119 -7.03 9.40 6.92
C ILE A 119 -6.82 9.24 5.42
N ASP A 120 -5.88 8.42 5.00
CA ASP A 120 -5.53 8.21 3.59
C ASP A 120 -6.73 7.66 2.78
N LYS A 121 -7.46 6.67 3.32
CA LYS A 121 -8.69 6.16 2.70
C LYS A 121 -9.78 7.23 2.51
N ARG A 122 -9.87 8.19 3.42
CA ARG A 122 -10.83 9.30 3.28
C ARG A 122 -10.41 10.32 2.23
N ALA A 123 -9.10 10.47 2.01
CA ALA A 123 -8.55 11.33 0.97
C ALA A 123 -8.74 10.72 -0.42
N GLN A 124 -8.67 9.41 -0.54
CA GLN A 124 -8.88 8.67 -1.79
C GLN A 124 -10.37 8.36 -2.01
N ARG A 125 -11.07 9.17 -2.80
CA ARG A 125 -12.50 8.99 -3.07
C ARG A 125 -12.81 7.82 -3.99
N ILE A 126 -11.91 7.52 -4.94
CA ILE A 126 -12.02 6.37 -5.85
C ILE A 126 -10.89 5.40 -5.53
N PRO A 127 -11.21 4.25 -4.92
CA PRO A 127 -10.21 3.22 -4.66
C PRO A 127 -9.77 2.56 -5.97
N GLY A 128 -8.46 2.43 -6.16
CA GLY A 128 -7.89 1.74 -7.30
C GLY A 128 -6.67 0.94 -6.88
N THR A 129 -6.46 -0.23 -7.52
CA THR A 129 -5.28 -1.06 -7.26
C THR A 129 -4.03 -0.54 -7.96
N GLY A 130 -4.19 0.35 -8.94
CA GLY A 130 -3.11 0.84 -9.80
C GLY A 130 -2.58 -0.19 -10.82
N ARG A 131 -3.13 -1.40 -10.83
CA ARG A 131 -2.63 -2.53 -11.64
C ARG A 131 -3.05 -2.51 -13.09
N ARG A 132 -3.81 -1.49 -13.53
CA ARG A 132 -4.23 -1.31 -14.91
C ARG A 132 -5.04 -2.49 -15.51
N TYR A 133 -5.72 -3.28 -14.71
CA TYR A 133 -6.59 -4.39 -15.21
C TYR A 133 -7.73 -3.93 -16.12
N CYS A 134 -8.07 -2.64 -16.07
CA CYS A 134 -9.03 -1.99 -16.96
C CYS A 134 -8.41 -1.49 -18.26
N MET A 135 -7.14 -1.83 -18.53
CA MET A 135 -6.43 -1.41 -19.74
C MET A 135 -6.05 -2.63 -20.62
N PRO A 136 -6.05 -2.48 -21.95
CA PRO A 136 -6.51 -1.29 -22.68
C PRO A 136 -8.02 -1.09 -22.58
N CYS A 137 -8.43 0.17 -22.45
CA CYS A 137 -9.86 0.50 -22.49
C CYS A 137 -10.37 0.46 -23.93
N PRO A 138 -11.48 -0.25 -24.24
CA PRO A 138 -12.00 -0.32 -25.62
C PRO A 138 -12.48 1.03 -26.17
N PHE A 139 -12.64 2.02 -25.30
CA PHE A 139 -13.02 3.39 -25.67
C PHE A 139 -11.84 4.37 -25.64
N GLY A 140 -10.60 3.88 -25.56
CA GLY A 140 -9.39 4.72 -25.55
C GLY A 140 -9.22 5.62 -24.34
N VAL A 141 -9.80 5.24 -23.17
CA VAL A 141 -9.74 6.06 -21.96
C VAL A 141 -8.63 5.57 -21.02
N ASP A 142 -7.73 6.44 -20.57
CA ASP A 142 -6.81 6.13 -19.46
C ASP A 142 -7.53 6.19 -18.11
N ILE A 143 -8.28 5.12 -17.81
CA ILE A 143 -9.06 5.01 -16.57
C ILE A 143 -8.21 5.20 -15.31
N PRO A 144 -7.02 4.56 -15.16
CA PRO A 144 -6.17 4.77 -13.99
C PRO A 144 -5.67 6.22 -13.84
N GLY A 145 -5.32 6.86 -14.96
CA GLY A 145 -4.90 8.26 -15.00
C GLY A 145 -6.02 9.20 -14.54
N LEU A 146 -7.24 8.99 -15.03
CA LEU A 146 -8.41 9.77 -14.62
C LEU A 146 -8.72 9.60 -13.12
N PHE A 147 -8.68 8.38 -12.59
CA PHE A 147 -8.90 8.14 -11.16
C PHE A 147 -7.84 8.81 -10.30
N LYS A 148 -6.57 8.76 -10.74
CA LYS A 148 -5.46 9.41 -10.05
C LYS A 148 -5.63 10.94 -10.05
N ALA A 149 -5.98 11.55 -11.20
CA ALA A 149 -6.27 12.97 -11.31
C ALA A 149 -7.45 13.38 -10.41
N TYR A 150 -8.55 12.61 -10.47
CA TYR A 150 -9.72 12.86 -9.64
C TYR A 150 -9.39 12.82 -8.13
N ASN A 151 -8.68 11.80 -7.67
CA ASN A 151 -8.32 11.68 -6.26
C ASN A 151 -7.45 12.85 -5.77
N ARG A 152 -6.47 13.29 -6.59
CA ARG A 152 -5.65 14.48 -6.28
C ARG A 152 -6.49 15.76 -6.15
N CYS A 153 -7.40 15.96 -7.09
CA CYS A 153 -8.24 17.16 -7.13
C CYS A 153 -9.32 17.13 -6.05
N ALA A 154 -9.87 15.96 -5.74
CA ALA A 154 -10.83 15.78 -4.66
C ALA A 154 -10.21 16.04 -3.27
N ALA A 155 -8.96 15.63 -3.06
CA ALA A 155 -8.20 15.97 -1.86
C ALA A 155 -7.97 17.49 -1.73
N ALA A 156 -7.68 18.17 -2.85
CA ALA A 156 -7.50 19.62 -2.92
C ALA A 156 -8.81 20.43 -2.94
N LYS A 157 -9.98 19.78 -2.96
CA LYS A 157 -11.31 20.39 -3.12
C LYS A 157 -11.42 21.33 -4.34
N SER A 158 -10.73 21.00 -5.44
CA SER A 158 -10.64 21.85 -6.63
C SER A 158 -11.13 21.13 -7.88
N THR A 159 -12.38 21.40 -8.27
CA THR A 159 -12.98 20.87 -9.51
C THR A 159 -12.31 21.44 -10.77
N GLY A 160 -11.94 22.73 -10.75
CA GLY A 160 -11.26 23.38 -11.88
C GLY A 160 -9.90 22.76 -12.18
N ARG A 161 -9.16 22.34 -11.17
CA ARG A 161 -7.91 21.62 -11.33
C ARG A 161 -8.12 20.24 -11.96
N PHE A 162 -9.20 19.54 -11.59
CA PHE A 162 -9.53 18.24 -12.21
C PHE A 162 -9.80 18.38 -13.71
N LEU A 163 -10.60 19.34 -14.12
CA LEU A 163 -10.90 19.58 -15.54
C LEU A 163 -9.64 19.85 -16.36
N LYS A 164 -8.72 20.65 -15.83
CA LYS A 164 -7.42 20.91 -16.47
C LYS A 164 -6.56 19.63 -16.54
N GLU A 165 -6.33 18.95 -15.42
CA GLU A 165 -5.51 17.75 -15.37
C GLU A 165 -6.10 16.58 -16.17
N SER A 166 -7.43 16.47 -16.30
CA SER A 166 -8.09 15.44 -17.12
C SER A 166 -7.96 15.71 -18.63
N GLY A 167 -7.89 16.99 -19.03
CA GLY A 167 -7.63 17.36 -20.42
C GLY A 167 -6.20 17.06 -20.88
N ASP A 168 -5.25 17.00 -19.95
CA ASP A 168 -3.85 16.69 -20.21
C ASP A 168 -3.55 15.16 -20.21
N ILE A 169 -4.53 14.32 -19.91
CA ILE A 169 -4.36 12.85 -19.90
C ILE A 169 -4.46 12.35 -21.34
N PRO A 170 -3.39 11.76 -21.92
CA PRO A 170 -3.42 11.26 -23.27
C PRO A 170 -4.44 10.13 -23.40
N ALA A 171 -5.06 10.01 -24.58
CA ALA A 171 -5.86 8.85 -24.93
C ALA A 171 -5.02 7.57 -24.72
N ALA A 172 -5.63 6.50 -24.24
CA ALA A 172 -4.93 5.23 -24.10
C ALA A 172 -4.55 4.70 -25.50
N ALA A 173 -3.26 4.45 -25.70
CA ALA A 173 -2.75 3.79 -26.89
C ALA A 173 -3.09 2.30 -26.90
#